data_f4b7b80a7ca792941ef173f802f64336
#
_entry.id   f4b7b80a7ca792941ef173f802f64336
#
_cell.length_a   1.000
_cell.length_b   1.000
_cell.length_c   1.000
_cell.angle_alpha   90.00
_cell.angle_beta   90.00
_cell.angle_gamma   90.00
#
_symmetry.space_group_name_H-M   'P 1'
#
loop_
_entity.id
_entity.type
_entity.pdbx_description
1 polymer ?
#
loop_
_entity_poly.entity_id
_entity_poly.type
_entity_poly.pdbx_seq_one_letter_code
_entity_poly.pdbx_strand_id
1 'polypeptide(L)'
;MLRWFADATRVAQLIVDHGIKKSTGYDYLHEGIRVLAAQAPDLHNVLLAAKLAGHGHVIVDGTLIETNRVRTPGPTKNVDLWWSGKHHHHGGNIQVVSAPDDGWILWVSDVRPGREHDTTAARAQDIDDALDDFRGIGGETFADLGYEGLQGTVTVPFKTPKGGTLTDDQKKHNRIHNALRAVGERANAPLKHYKALRNISLDPWKIGLIAKAALVLIHTDHRRTT
;
A
#
# COMPACT_ATOMS: atom_id res chain seq x y z
N MET A 1 -16.63 15.06 3.98
CA MET A 1 -15.69 14.01 3.61
C MET A 1 -14.22 14.43 3.81
N LEU A 2 -13.71 15.54 3.25
CA LEU A 2 -12.29 15.94 3.38
C LEU A 2 -11.81 16.05 4.83
N ARG A 3 -12.60 16.62 5.75
CA ARG A 3 -12.27 16.63 7.19
C ARG A 3 -12.11 15.23 7.78
N TRP A 4 -12.89 14.26 7.32
CA TRP A 4 -12.72 12.86 7.75
C TRP A 4 -11.37 12.29 7.30
N PHE A 5 -10.95 12.55 6.05
CA PHE A 5 -9.63 12.17 5.58
C PHE A 5 -8.51 12.87 6.37
N ALA A 6 -8.58 14.21 6.46
CA ALA A 6 -7.49 15.01 6.99
C ALA A 6 -7.23 14.79 8.49
N ASP A 7 -8.28 14.83 9.30
CA ASP A 7 -8.16 14.86 10.76
C ASP A 7 -8.85 13.69 11.49
N ALA A 8 -9.44 12.74 10.75
CA ALA A 8 -10.24 11.63 11.26
C ALA A 8 -11.44 12.08 12.09
N THR A 9 -12.03 13.24 11.79
CA THR A 9 -13.24 13.69 12.48
C THR A 9 -14.31 12.60 12.40
N ARG A 10 -14.86 12.21 13.54
CA ARG A 10 -15.86 11.14 13.60
C ARG A 10 -17.04 11.46 12.69
N VAL A 11 -17.48 10.48 11.91
CA VAL A 11 -18.63 10.64 11.00
C VAL A 11 -19.87 11.16 11.75
N ALA A 12 -20.11 10.67 12.97
CA ALA A 12 -21.20 11.13 13.80
C ALA A 12 -21.13 12.64 14.10
N GLN A 13 -19.92 13.19 14.31
CA GLN A 13 -19.74 14.63 14.52
C GLN A 13 -20.01 15.42 13.22
N LEU A 14 -19.50 14.93 12.10
CA LEU A 14 -19.76 15.56 10.79
C LEU A 14 -21.26 15.60 10.47
N ILE A 15 -21.99 14.55 10.81
CA ILE A 15 -23.44 14.44 10.64
C ILE A 15 -24.14 15.55 11.44
N VAL A 16 -23.76 15.75 12.70
CA VAL A 16 -24.30 16.80 13.55
C VAL A 16 -23.93 18.20 13.01
N ASP A 17 -22.66 18.40 12.66
CA ASP A 17 -22.15 19.69 12.16
C ASP A 17 -22.89 20.13 10.88
N HIS A 18 -23.34 19.20 10.06
CA HIS A 18 -24.04 19.48 8.80
C HIS A 18 -25.56 19.31 8.88
N GLY A 19 -26.12 18.99 10.04
CA GLY A 19 -27.57 18.86 10.24
C GLY A 19 -28.24 17.79 9.35
N ILE A 20 -27.51 16.72 8.97
CA ILE A 20 -28.03 15.66 8.11
C ILE A 20 -28.39 14.39 8.90
N LYS A 21 -29.20 13.51 8.30
CA LYS A 21 -29.54 12.23 8.91
C LYS A 21 -28.33 11.30 8.96
N LYS A 22 -28.29 10.41 9.96
CA LYS A 22 -27.17 9.49 10.16
C LYS A 22 -26.91 8.59 8.93
N SER A 23 -27.93 8.00 8.34
CA SER A 23 -27.81 7.19 7.12
C SER A 23 -27.22 8.01 5.99
N THR A 24 -27.77 9.17 5.70
CA THR A 24 -27.31 10.09 4.65
C THR A 24 -25.83 10.47 4.83
N GLY A 25 -25.38 10.70 6.09
CA GLY A 25 -23.98 11.03 6.35
C GLY A 25 -23.01 9.90 6.02
N TYR A 26 -23.39 8.66 6.33
CA TYR A 26 -22.59 7.49 5.95
C TYR A 26 -22.65 7.22 4.45
N ASP A 27 -23.83 7.39 3.82
CA ASP A 27 -24.00 7.22 2.37
C ASP A 27 -23.10 8.21 1.61
N TYR A 28 -23.11 9.49 1.99
CA TYR A 28 -22.24 10.51 1.40
C TYR A 28 -20.74 10.23 1.61
N LEU A 29 -20.36 9.73 2.79
CA LEU A 29 -18.96 9.33 3.00
C LEU A 29 -18.55 8.19 2.07
N HIS A 30 -19.36 7.14 1.99
CA HIS A 30 -19.07 5.98 1.16
C HIS A 30 -19.14 6.29 -0.33
N GLU A 31 -20.07 7.13 -0.76
CA GLU A 31 -20.14 7.62 -2.14
C GLU A 31 -18.89 8.42 -2.50
N GLY A 32 -18.50 9.38 -1.67
CA GLY A 32 -17.32 10.18 -1.92
C GLY A 32 -16.02 9.36 -1.95
N ILE A 33 -15.87 8.35 -1.08
CA ILE A 33 -14.74 7.42 -1.12
C ILE A 33 -14.73 6.66 -2.46
N ARG A 34 -15.88 6.13 -2.91
CA ARG A 34 -15.97 5.40 -4.18
C ARG A 34 -15.66 6.28 -5.39
N VAL A 35 -16.22 7.49 -5.43
CA VAL A 35 -15.99 8.44 -6.54
C VAL A 35 -14.52 8.82 -6.65
N LEU A 36 -13.85 9.08 -5.54
CA LEU A 36 -12.41 9.36 -5.55
C LEU A 36 -11.60 8.11 -5.93
N ALA A 37 -11.87 6.97 -5.29
CA ALA A 37 -11.13 5.74 -5.55
C ALA A 37 -11.23 5.29 -7.01
N ALA A 38 -12.36 5.55 -7.68
CA ALA A 38 -12.55 5.26 -9.11
C ALA A 38 -11.65 6.09 -10.04
N GLN A 39 -11.02 7.16 -9.53
CA GLN A 39 -10.07 7.98 -10.27
C GLN A 39 -8.62 7.56 -9.99
N ALA A 40 -8.39 6.58 -9.11
CA ALA A 40 -7.04 6.08 -8.86
C ALA A 40 -6.48 5.42 -10.12
N PRO A 41 -5.19 5.63 -10.41
CA PRO A 41 -4.58 5.08 -11.61
C PRO A 41 -4.49 3.55 -11.54
N ASP A 42 -4.54 2.92 -12.71
CA ASP A 42 -4.28 1.50 -12.89
C ASP A 42 -2.78 1.19 -12.81
N LEU A 43 -2.40 0.02 -12.30
CA LEU A 43 -0.99 -0.34 -12.08
C LEU A 43 -0.18 -0.40 -13.38
N HIS A 44 -0.68 -1.06 -14.43
CA HIS A 44 0.03 -1.16 -15.70
C HIS A 44 0.28 0.23 -16.31
N ASN A 45 -0.74 1.10 -16.27
CA ASN A 45 -0.62 2.47 -16.78
C ASN A 45 0.40 3.29 -15.97
N VAL A 46 0.44 3.10 -14.65
CA VAL A 46 1.43 3.76 -13.77
C VAL A 46 2.85 3.31 -14.08
N LEU A 47 3.06 2.00 -14.24
CA LEU A 47 4.38 1.45 -14.57
C LEU A 47 4.86 1.90 -15.94
N LEU A 48 3.97 1.95 -16.93
CA LEU A 48 4.27 2.49 -18.25
C LEU A 48 4.60 3.98 -18.18
N ALA A 49 3.83 4.78 -17.45
CA ALA A 49 4.08 6.21 -17.26
C ALA A 49 5.42 6.44 -16.56
N ALA A 50 5.75 5.66 -15.54
CA ALA A 50 7.05 5.71 -14.86
C ALA A 50 8.20 5.43 -15.84
N LYS A 51 8.05 4.42 -16.71
CA LYS A 51 9.05 4.13 -17.76
C LYS A 51 9.21 5.27 -18.74
N LEU A 52 8.12 5.86 -19.21
CA LEU A 52 8.12 7.02 -20.13
C LEU A 52 8.71 8.27 -19.48
N ALA A 53 8.56 8.44 -18.18
CA ALA A 53 9.18 9.51 -17.39
C ALA A 53 10.70 9.30 -17.20
N GLY A 54 11.25 8.17 -17.66
CA GLY A 54 12.69 7.87 -17.59
C GLY A 54 13.10 7.09 -16.34
N HIS A 55 12.17 6.65 -15.51
CA HIS A 55 12.50 5.81 -14.35
C HIS A 55 12.97 4.42 -14.80
N GLY A 56 14.18 4.05 -14.44
CA GLY A 56 14.74 2.71 -14.69
C GLY A 56 14.17 1.65 -13.77
N HIS A 57 13.63 2.06 -12.62
CA HIS A 57 13.05 1.15 -11.63
C HIS A 57 11.92 1.82 -10.83
N VAL A 58 11.18 0.99 -10.12
CA VAL A 58 10.19 1.38 -9.10
C VAL A 58 10.46 0.61 -7.81
N ILE A 59 9.88 1.07 -6.71
CA ILE A 59 9.99 0.41 -5.41
C ILE A 59 8.60 -0.07 -5.00
N VAL A 60 8.50 -1.35 -4.59
CA VAL A 60 7.28 -1.93 -4.03
C VAL A 60 7.49 -2.24 -2.56
N ASP A 61 6.52 -1.85 -1.75
CA ASP A 61 6.51 -2.11 -0.31
C ASP A 61 5.10 -2.42 0.18
N GLY A 62 4.98 -3.36 1.13
CA GLY A 62 3.73 -3.68 1.79
C GLY A 62 3.56 -2.85 3.06
N THR A 63 2.40 -2.23 3.23
CA THR A 63 2.11 -1.47 4.44
C THR A 63 0.82 -1.94 5.11
N LEU A 64 0.86 -2.03 6.44
CA LEU A 64 -0.31 -2.34 7.25
C LEU A 64 -1.06 -1.04 7.57
N ILE A 65 -2.33 -1.00 7.21
CA ILE A 65 -3.27 0.03 7.65
C ILE A 65 -4.06 -0.53 8.82
N GLU A 66 -3.87 0.06 9.98
CA GLU A 66 -4.46 -0.44 11.22
C GLU A 66 -5.99 -0.29 11.23
N THR A 67 -6.64 -1.25 11.88
CA THR A 67 -8.08 -1.22 12.16
C THR A 67 -8.34 -1.44 13.63
N ASN A 68 -9.53 -1.09 14.08
CA ASN A 68 -10.05 -1.58 15.34
C ASN A 68 -10.10 -3.12 15.31
N ARG A 69 -10.05 -3.75 16.48
CA ARG A 69 -10.16 -5.21 16.59
C ARG A 69 -11.46 -5.70 15.94
N VAL A 70 -11.32 -6.53 14.92
CA VAL A 70 -12.43 -7.19 14.22
C VAL A 70 -12.35 -8.67 14.52
N ARG A 71 -13.43 -9.25 15.00
CA ARG A 71 -13.52 -10.70 15.27
C ARG A 71 -13.99 -11.42 14.01
N THR A 72 -13.09 -11.60 13.07
CA THR A 72 -13.37 -12.35 11.84
C THR A 72 -12.56 -13.65 11.85
N PRO A 73 -13.21 -14.82 11.81
CA PRO A 73 -12.48 -16.10 11.79
C PRO A 73 -11.55 -16.16 10.58
N GLY A 74 -10.28 -16.46 10.83
CA GLY A 74 -9.30 -16.75 9.81
C GLY A 74 -9.23 -18.24 9.45
N PRO A 75 -8.50 -18.64 8.42
CA PRO A 75 -8.31 -20.05 8.06
C PRO A 75 -7.56 -20.85 9.13
N THR A 76 -6.84 -20.19 10.02
CA THR A 76 -6.16 -20.83 11.16
C THR A 76 -7.04 -20.71 12.39
N LYS A 77 -7.29 -21.84 13.06
CA LYS A 77 -8.11 -21.87 14.29
C LYS A 77 -7.59 -20.88 15.33
N ASN A 78 -8.48 -20.07 15.90
CA ASN A 78 -8.22 -19.04 16.90
C ASN A 78 -7.34 -17.87 16.44
N VAL A 79 -7.09 -17.75 15.13
CA VAL A 79 -6.38 -16.59 14.56
C VAL A 79 -7.36 -15.75 13.75
N ASP A 80 -7.48 -14.48 14.11
CA ASP A 80 -8.34 -13.53 13.41
C ASP A 80 -7.81 -13.27 11.99
N LEU A 81 -8.72 -13.09 11.02
CA LEU A 81 -8.38 -12.83 9.63
C LEU A 81 -7.52 -11.57 9.47
N TRP A 82 -7.83 -10.53 10.23
CA TRP A 82 -7.18 -9.23 10.16
C TRP A 82 -5.95 -9.08 11.06
N TRP A 83 -5.63 -10.09 11.88
CA TRP A 83 -4.49 -10.04 12.78
C TRP A 83 -3.16 -10.24 12.05
N SER A 84 -2.31 -9.22 12.07
CA SER A 84 -0.94 -9.31 11.55
C SER A 84 0.01 -9.85 12.63
N GLY A 85 0.56 -11.03 12.40
CA GLY A 85 1.59 -11.59 13.28
C GLY A 85 2.92 -10.84 13.21
N LYS A 86 3.21 -10.14 12.10
CA LYS A 86 4.41 -9.30 11.91
C LYS A 86 4.33 -8.01 12.72
N HIS A 87 3.17 -7.37 12.74
CA HIS A 87 2.99 -6.06 13.35
C HIS A 87 2.31 -6.11 14.73
N HIS A 88 1.74 -7.26 15.12
CA HIS A 88 0.98 -7.44 16.37
C HIS A 88 -0.24 -6.51 16.50
N HIS A 89 -0.84 -6.14 15.36
CA HIS A 89 -2.04 -5.32 15.25
C HIS A 89 -3.05 -5.93 14.28
N HIS A 90 -4.33 -5.55 14.43
CA HIS A 90 -5.34 -5.79 13.41
C HIS A 90 -5.19 -4.75 12.31
N GLY A 91 -5.26 -5.17 11.06
CA GLY A 91 -5.14 -4.24 9.93
C GLY A 91 -5.27 -4.95 8.59
N GLY A 92 -5.30 -4.14 7.55
CA GLY A 92 -5.26 -4.59 6.17
C GLY A 92 -3.90 -4.32 5.55
N ASN A 93 -3.39 -5.30 4.83
CA ASN A 93 -2.17 -5.17 4.05
C ASN A 93 -2.52 -4.57 2.68
N ILE A 94 -1.88 -3.47 2.32
CA ILE A 94 -1.92 -2.87 0.97
C ILE A 94 -0.50 -2.79 0.42
N GLN A 95 -0.40 -2.94 -0.90
CA GLN A 95 0.86 -2.79 -1.61
C GLN A 95 0.96 -1.37 -2.14
N VAL A 96 2.14 -0.79 -2.10
CA VAL A 96 2.44 0.57 -2.52
C VAL A 96 3.56 0.53 -3.54
N VAL A 97 3.37 1.19 -4.69
CA VAL A 97 4.41 1.42 -5.68
C VAL A 97 4.84 2.87 -5.61
N SER A 98 6.14 3.11 -5.56
CA SER A 98 6.72 4.44 -5.47
C SER A 98 7.83 4.69 -6.48
N ALA A 99 8.01 5.97 -6.82
CA ALA A 99 9.09 6.45 -7.67
C ALA A 99 10.45 6.33 -6.97
N PRO A 100 11.54 6.12 -7.73
CA PRO A 100 12.87 5.89 -7.18
C PRO A 100 13.56 7.17 -6.66
N ASP A 101 13.18 8.33 -7.16
CA ASP A 101 13.94 9.56 -6.94
C ASP A 101 13.66 10.20 -5.57
N ASP A 102 12.39 10.28 -5.21
CA ASP A 102 11.93 10.97 -4.00
C ASP A 102 10.96 10.14 -3.15
N GLY A 103 10.63 8.92 -3.59
CA GLY A 103 9.65 8.07 -2.95
C GLY A 103 8.20 8.55 -3.17
N TRP A 104 7.96 9.30 -4.26
CA TRP A 104 6.60 9.69 -4.60
C TRP A 104 5.72 8.48 -4.79
N ILE A 105 4.55 8.48 -4.14
CA ILE A 105 3.61 7.38 -4.23
C ILE A 105 2.89 7.41 -5.59
N LEU A 106 3.08 6.36 -6.37
CA LEU A 106 2.51 6.22 -7.71
C LEU A 106 1.19 5.46 -7.71
N TRP A 107 1.11 4.42 -6.86
CA TRP A 107 -0.02 3.52 -6.85
C TRP A 107 -0.20 2.81 -5.51
N VAL A 108 -1.44 2.39 -5.22
CA VAL A 108 -1.80 1.54 -4.09
C VAL A 108 -2.76 0.45 -4.51
N SER A 109 -2.62 -0.73 -3.91
CA SER A 109 -3.46 -1.89 -4.19
C SER A 109 -4.83 -1.83 -3.49
N ASP A 110 -5.67 -2.81 -3.81
CA ASP A 110 -6.77 -3.21 -2.93
C ASP A 110 -6.22 -3.81 -1.62
N VAL A 111 -7.10 -4.00 -0.65
CA VAL A 111 -6.71 -4.53 0.64
C VAL A 111 -6.67 -6.05 0.64
N ARG A 112 -5.65 -6.60 1.32
CA ARG A 112 -5.64 -8.01 1.73
C ARG A 112 -5.61 -8.10 3.26
N PRO A 113 -6.08 -9.22 3.84
CA PRO A 113 -6.01 -9.42 5.29
C PRO A 113 -4.59 -9.24 5.84
N GLY A 114 -4.45 -8.54 6.96
CA GLY A 114 -3.15 -8.23 7.56
C GLY A 114 -2.32 -9.44 8.00
N ARG A 115 -2.91 -10.64 8.06
CA ARG A 115 -2.20 -11.90 8.27
C ARG A 115 -1.44 -12.41 7.05
N GLU A 116 -1.79 -11.94 5.85
CA GLU A 116 -1.17 -12.38 4.61
C GLU A 116 0.21 -11.74 4.44
N HIS A 117 1.18 -12.55 3.99
CA HIS A 117 2.49 -12.06 3.60
C HIS A 117 2.42 -11.24 2.32
N ASP A 118 3.34 -10.30 2.15
CA ASP A 118 3.38 -9.38 1.01
C ASP A 118 3.37 -10.10 -0.34
N THR A 119 4.14 -11.20 -0.49
CA THR A 119 4.11 -12.09 -1.67
C THR A 119 2.71 -12.65 -1.94
N THR A 120 2.00 -13.12 -0.90
CA THR A 120 0.66 -13.68 -1.06
C THR A 120 -0.34 -12.59 -1.44
N ALA A 121 -0.21 -11.43 -0.82
CA ALA A 121 -1.06 -10.27 -1.11
C ALA A 121 -0.84 -9.75 -2.54
N ALA A 122 0.41 -9.73 -3.03
CA ALA A 122 0.74 -9.31 -4.39
C ALA A 122 0.14 -10.27 -5.44
N ARG A 123 0.38 -11.58 -5.31
CA ARG A 123 -0.16 -12.59 -6.22
C ARG A 123 -1.69 -12.62 -6.27
N ALA A 124 -2.35 -12.45 -5.13
CA ALA A 124 -3.80 -12.45 -5.07
C ALA A 124 -4.46 -11.24 -5.76
N GLN A 125 -3.67 -10.33 -6.29
CA GLN A 125 -4.08 -9.10 -6.94
C GLN A 125 -3.38 -8.89 -8.29
N ASP A 126 -2.76 -9.94 -8.86
CA ASP A 126 -2.07 -9.96 -10.16
C ASP A 126 -1.00 -8.83 -10.28
N ILE A 127 -0.42 -8.44 -9.14
CA ILE A 127 0.61 -7.39 -9.10
C ILE A 127 1.91 -7.92 -9.71
N ASP A 128 2.22 -9.19 -9.47
CA ASP A 128 3.39 -9.86 -10.05
C ASP A 128 3.35 -9.88 -11.57
N ASP A 129 2.19 -10.11 -12.19
CA ASP A 129 2.03 -10.06 -13.65
C ASP A 129 2.34 -8.66 -14.20
N ALA A 130 1.78 -7.61 -13.58
CA ALA A 130 2.05 -6.23 -13.97
C ALA A 130 3.53 -5.83 -13.82
N LEU A 131 4.20 -6.32 -12.77
CA LEU A 131 5.62 -6.07 -12.54
C LEU A 131 6.50 -6.86 -13.53
N ASP A 132 6.07 -8.05 -13.96
CA ASP A 132 6.77 -8.83 -14.99
C ASP A 132 6.66 -8.16 -16.35
N ASP A 133 5.49 -7.63 -16.70
CA ASP A 133 5.30 -6.79 -17.89
C ASP A 133 6.21 -5.56 -17.87
N PHE A 134 6.32 -4.89 -16.73
CA PHE A 134 7.24 -3.76 -16.55
C PHE A 134 8.69 -4.15 -16.77
N ARG A 135 9.09 -5.31 -16.27
CA ARG A 135 10.41 -5.90 -16.52
C ARG A 135 10.62 -6.21 -18.00
N GLY A 136 9.60 -6.71 -18.69
CA GLY A 136 9.62 -7.00 -20.12
C GLY A 136 9.95 -5.79 -20.99
N ILE A 137 9.62 -4.59 -20.54
CA ILE A 137 9.98 -3.30 -21.20
C ILE A 137 11.25 -2.68 -20.62
N GLY A 138 12.07 -3.42 -19.87
CA GLY A 138 13.35 -2.98 -19.31
C GLY A 138 13.22 -2.13 -18.05
N GLY A 139 12.14 -2.26 -17.29
CA GLY A 139 12.01 -1.73 -15.94
C GLY A 139 12.52 -2.71 -14.89
N GLU A 140 12.88 -2.24 -13.71
CA GLU A 140 13.22 -3.05 -12.55
C GLU A 140 12.32 -2.73 -11.37
N THR A 141 12.09 -3.71 -10.51
CA THR A 141 11.31 -3.51 -9.28
C THR A 141 12.12 -3.93 -8.08
N PHE A 142 12.33 -3.04 -7.13
CA PHE A 142 12.99 -3.35 -5.86
C PHE A 142 11.97 -3.55 -4.75
N ALA A 143 12.16 -4.63 -3.97
CA ALA A 143 11.29 -4.96 -2.85
C ALA A 143 12.08 -5.50 -1.66
N ASP A 144 11.46 -5.65 -0.49
CA ASP A 144 12.09 -6.28 0.67
C ASP A 144 12.04 -7.82 0.61
N LEU A 145 12.59 -8.49 1.63
CA LEU A 145 12.54 -9.95 1.75
C LEU A 145 11.12 -10.53 1.87
N GLY A 146 10.12 -9.70 2.17
CA GLY A 146 8.71 -10.11 2.15
C GLY A 146 8.23 -10.57 0.77
N TYR A 147 8.96 -10.20 -0.28
CA TYR A 147 8.69 -10.58 -1.68
C TYR A 147 9.63 -11.67 -2.21
N GLU A 148 10.36 -12.39 -1.34
CA GLU A 148 11.29 -13.46 -1.74
C GLU A 148 10.64 -14.51 -2.69
N GLY A 149 9.32 -14.73 -2.55
CA GLY A 149 8.57 -15.64 -3.43
C GLY A 149 8.32 -15.13 -4.86
N LEU A 150 8.61 -13.87 -5.18
CA LEU A 150 8.49 -13.24 -6.50
C LEU A 150 9.84 -13.01 -7.17
N GLN A 151 10.87 -13.79 -6.78
CA GLN A 151 12.19 -13.75 -7.40
C GLN A 151 12.07 -14.05 -8.91
N GLY A 152 12.67 -13.18 -9.72
CA GLY A 152 12.52 -13.22 -11.17
C GLY A 152 11.65 -12.08 -11.70
N THR A 153 10.67 -11.64 -10.93
CA THR A 153 9.84 -10.45 -11.23
C THR A 153 10.32 -9.23 -10.43
N VAL A 154 10.73 -9.43 -9.18
CA VAL A 154 11.27 -8.37 -8.31
C VAL A 154 12.68 -8.68 -7.83
N THR A 155 13.48 -7.66 -7.64
CA THR A 155 14.81 -7.74 -7.03
C THR A 155 14.69 -7.56 -5.52
N VAL A 156 15.13 -8.57 -4.77
CA VAL A 156 15.13 -8.57 -3.30
C VAL A 156 16.56 -8.73 -2.76
N PRO A 157 16.87 -8.29 -1.54
CA PRO A 157 18.21 -8.47 -0.97
C PRO A 157 18.52 -9.95 -0.73
N PHE A 158 19.80 -10.28 -0.71
CA PHE A 158 20.27 -11.61 -0.33
C PHE A 158 19.94 -11.89 1.14
N LYS A 159 19.30 -13.04 1.38
CA LYS A 159 18.96 -13.50 2.71
C LYS A 159 20.17 -14.21 3.33
N THR A 160 20.46 -13.93 4.58
CA THR A 160 21.51 -14.64 5.32
C THR A 160 21.11 -16.11 5.47
N PRO A 161 21.94 -17.07 4.97
CA PRO A 161 21.63 -18.49 5.13
C PRO A 161 21.66 -18.88 6.62
N LYS A 162 20.82 -19.88 6.97
CA LYS A 162 20.76 -20.37 8.35
C LYS A 162 22.11 -20.97 8.76
N GLY A 163 22.72 -20.39 9.80
CA GLY A 163 24.03 -20.83 10.30
C GLY A 163 25.24 -20.37 9.46
N GLY A 164 25.04 -19.50 8.47
CA GLY A 164 26.07 -18.94 7.61
C GLY A 164 26.15 -17.42 7.65
N THR A 165 27.01 -16.88 6.81
CA THR A 165 27.17 -15.43 6.61
C THR A 165 27.10 -15.10 5.13
N LEU A 166 26.69 -13.88 4.80
CA LEU A 166 26.76 -13.36 3.44
C LEU A 166 28.21 -13.13 3.03
N THR A 167 28.51 -13.36 1.75
CA THR A 167 29.78 -12.95 1.15
C THR A 167 29.90 -11.43 1.12
N ASP A 168 31.10 -10.91 0.94
CA ASP A 168 31.29 -9.45 0.91
C ASP A 168 30.60 -8.80 -0.30
N ASP A 169 30.54 -9.50 -1.44
CA ASP A 169 29.77 -9.03 -2.61
C ASP A 169 28.27 -9.00 -2.34
N GLN A 170 27.73 -10.02 -1.67
CA GLN A 170 26.32 -10.03 -1.24
C GLN A 170 26.02 -8.92 -0.24
N LYS A 171 26.91 -8.66 0.72
CA LYS A 171 26.76 -7.53 1.65
C LYS A 171 26.79 -6.19 0.92
N LYS A 172 27.70 -6.03 -0.05
CA LYS A 172 27.80 -4.82 -0.89
C LYS A 172 26.52 -4.62 -1.70
N HIS A 173 26.04 -5.68 -2.34
CA HIS A 173 24.76 -5.66 -3.07
C HIS A 173 23.60 -5.24 -2.16
N ASN A 174 23.46 -5.87 -0.98
CA ASN A 174 22.40 -5.53 -0.03
C ASN A 174 22.48 -4.07 0.44
N ARG A 175 23.68 -3.53 0.61
CA ARG A 175 23.87 -2.11 0.97
C ARG A 175 23.31 -1.20 -0.12
N ILE A 176 23.62 -1.47 -1.39
CA ILE A 176 23.13 -0.67 -2.52
C ILE A 176 21.61 -0.84 -2.63
N HIS A 177 21.12 -2.07 -2.58
CA HIS A 177 19.69 -2.38 -2.63
C HIS A 177 18.91 -1.65 -1.53
N ASN A 178 19.37 -1.70 -0.30
CA ASN A 178 18.74 -1.02 0.82
C ASN A 178 18.77 0.51 0.69
N ALA A 179 19.86 1.07 0.12
CA ALA A 179 19.95 2.50 -0.15
C ALA A 179 18.91 2.94 -1.20
N LEU A 180 18.73 2.16 -2.27
CA LEU A 180 17.69 2.42 -3.28
C LEU A 180 16.29 2.32 -2.69
N ARG A 181 16.01 1.30 -1.87
CA ARG A 181 14.71 1.11 -1.21
C ARG A 181 14.38 2.15 -0.15
N ALA A 182 15.38 2.68 0.54
CA ALA A 182 15.16 3.66 1.61
C ALA A 182 14.38 4.90 1.16
N VAL A 183 14.44 5.22 -0.13
CA VAL A 183 13.62 6.29 -0.72
C VAL A 183 12.13 5.91 -0.70
N GLY A 184 11.79 4.66 -1.05
CA GLY A 184 10.43 4.15 -1.07
C GLY A 184 9.75 4.09 0.31
N GLU A 185 10.52 3.96 1.40
CA GLU A 185 9.96 3.99 2.76
C GLU A 185 9.25 5.32 3.06
N ARG A 186 9.65 6.39 2.37
CA ARG A 186 9.00 7.71 2.47
C ARG A 186 7.61 7.74 1.82
N ALA A 187 7.34 6.86 0.86
CA ALA A 187 6.05 6.80 0.16
C ALA A 187 4.87 6.55 1.10
N ASN A 188 5.08 5.81 2.18
CA ASN A 188 4.03 5.53 3.15
C ASN A 188 3.65 6.74 4.03
N ALA A 189 4.53 7.75 4.13
CA ALA A 189 4.29 8.92 4.97
C ALA A 189 3.14 9.81 4.47
N PRO A 190 3.01 10.15 3.17
CA PRO A 190 1.88 10.90 2.64
C PRO A 190 0.55 10.21 2.87
N LEU A 191 0.46 8.88 2.70
CA LEU A 191 -0.78 8.14 3.01
C LEU A 191 -1.15 8.27 4.49
N LYS A 192 -0.20 8.10 5.39
CA LYS A 192 -0.41 8.19 6.84
C LYS A 192 -0.61 9.63 7.33
N HIS A 193 -0.33 10.64 6.49
CA HIS A 193 -0.69 12.03 6.76
C HIS A 193 -2.21 12.18 6.86
N TYR A 194 -2.96 11.48 6.02
CA TYR A 194 -4.41 11.39 6.17
C TYR A 194 -4.75 10.54 7.39
N LYS A 195 -5.20 11.21 8.46
CA LYS A 195 -5.46 10.54 9.75
C LYS A 195 -6.52 9.44 9.67
N ALA A 196 -7.41 9.51 8.67
CA ALA A 196 -8.37 8.44 8.39
C ALA A 196 -7.69 7.07 8.11
N LEU A 197 -6.44 7.06 7.60
CA LEU A 197 -5.67 5.84 7.34
C LEU A 197 -4.81 5.38 8.53
N ARG A 198 -4.79 6.11 9.65
CA ARG A 198 -4.02 5.69 10.83
C ARG A 198 -4.68 4.56 11.61
N ASN A 199 -6.00 4.63 11.72
CA ASN A 199 -6.83 3.58 12.34
C ASN A 199 -8.24 3.62 11.75
N ILE A 200 -8.60 2.60 10.98
CA ILE A 200 -9.89 2.53 10.30
C ILE A 200 -10.92 1.85 11.20
N SER A 201 -12.00 2.58 11.51
CA SER A 201 -13.15 2.08 12.23
C SER A 201 -14.29 1.58 11.32
N LEU A 202 -14.14 1.72 10.01
CA LEU A 202 -15.05 1.18 9.02
C LEU A 202 -14.73 -0.30 8.74
N ASP A 203 -15.54 -0.93 7.88
CA ASP A 203 -15.28 -2.28 7.40
C ASP A 203 -13.85 -2.38 6.82
N PRO A 204 -13.00 -3.28 7.32
CA PRO A 204 -11.62 -3.43 6.86
C PRO A 204 -11.48 -3.70 5.36
N TRP A 205 -12.47 -4.35 4.73
CA TRP A 205 -12.49 -4.54 3.28
C TRP A 205 -12.54 -3.23 2.47
N LYS A 206 -12.88 -2.10 3.12
CA LYS A 206 -12.86 -0.77 2.48
C LYS A 206 -11.51 -0.07 2.53
N ILE A 207 -10.52 -0.63 3.21
CA ILE A 207 -9.18 -0.03 3.35
C ILE A 207 -8.58 0.31 1.98
N GLY A 208 -8.62 -0.62 1.03
CA GLY A 208 -8.10 -0.39 -0.33
C GLY A 208 -8.77 0.80 -1.01
N LEU A 209 -10.11 0.89 -0.95
CA LEU A 209 -10.84 2.03 -1.50
C LEU A 209 -10.48 3.34 -0.82
N ILE A 210 -10.31 3.33 0.51
CA ILE A 210 -9.91 4.53 1.28
C ILE A 210 -8.49 4.95 0.90
N ALA A 211 -7.57 3.99 0.73
CA ALA A 211 -6.20 4.26 0.32
C ALA A 211 -6.13 4.82 -1.11
N LYS A 212 -6.89 4.25 -2.06
CA LYS A 212 -7.02 4.76 -3.43
C LYS A 212 -7.58 6.19 -3.45
N ALA A 213 -8.63 6.45 -2.66
CA ALA A 213 -9.19 7.80 -2.54
C ALA A 213 -8.17 8.80 -1.94
N ALA A 214 -7.40 8.38 -0.93
CA ALA A 214 -6.32 9.20 -0.37
C ALA A 214 -5.21 9.46 -1.41
N LEU A 215 -4.84 8.46 -2.21
CA LEU A 215 -3.87 8.61 -3.30
C LEU A 215 -4.31 9.69 -4.29
N VAL A 216 -5.57 9.66 -4.72
CA VAL A 216 -6.14 10.68 -5.63
C VAL A 216 -6.08 12.08 -5.01
N LEU A 217 -6.38 12.21 -3.72
CA LEU A 217 -6.25 13.47 -3.01
C LEU A 217 -4.78 13.96 -2.97
N ILE A 218 -3.82 13.06 -2.67
CA ILE A 218 -2.38 13.36 -2.68
C ILE A 218 -1.97 13.88 -4.05
N HIS A 219 -2.31 13.15 -5.12
CA HIS A 219 -1.94 13.53 -6.49
C HIS A 219 -2.56 14.88 -6.89
N THR A 220 -3.80 15.15 -6.47
CA THR A 220 -4.50 16.40 -6.74
C THR A 220 -3.87 17.57 -6.00
N ASP A 221 -3.59 17.41 -4.70
CA ASP A 221 -3.01 18.47 -3.85
C ASP A 221 -1.62 18.89 -4.36
N HIS A 222 -0.82 17.92 -4.80
CA HIS A 222 0.53 18.16 -5.32
C HIS A 222 0.57 18.40 -6.84
N ARG A 223 -0.54 18.27 -7.55
CA ARG A 223 -0.64 18.34 -9.03
C ARG A 223 0.36 17.43 -9.73
N ARG A 224 0.56 16.24 -9.18
CA ARG A 224 1.55 15.28 -9.64
C ARG A 224 1.00 13.86 -9.58
N THR A 225 1.15 13.08 -10.67
CA THR A 225 0.75 11.68 -10.78
C THR A 225 1.94 10.73 -10.97
N THR A 226 3.05 11.22 -11.49
CA THR A 226 4.32 10.49 -11.69
C THR A 226 5.50 11.28 -11.19
#